data_92ecd75efff1cbaa81b1d3b49e892581
#
_entry.id   92ecd75efff1cbaa81b1d3b49e892581
#
_cell.length_a   1.000
_cell.length_b   1.000
_cell.length_c   1.000
_cell.angle_alpha   90.00
_cell.angle_beta   90.00
_cell.angle_gamma   90.00
#
_symmetry.space_group_name_H-M   'P 1'
#
loop_
_entity.id
_entity.type
_entity.pdbx_description
1 polymer ?
#
loop_
_entity_poly.entity_id
_entity_poly.type
_entity_poly.pdbx_seq_one_letter_code
_entity_poly.pdbx_strand_id
1 'polypeptide(L)'
;MNRRTSLLNKSIISILLFLLMCVAVEAHTMWMETNRTGKIGQKQNISLYFGEFSMKDKTAMKHWMKGMDKGLWQVLTPSGNIIELERTPTDSCYIATFIPQEEGWHCIVFDCRVEEMYRGMKIHYQSIAWVKVGISEKNLITVSPFDQGILFLPPVSKEIKTGQMACFPLSVRNDEYKGVRVSLLGDTGWKKDFYRYPNKAVEFMPLWAGRYLLHSTITRDLTETESSKYPEAKKIYDTITYYFEVK
;
A
#
# COMPACT_ATOMS: atom_id res chain seq x y z
N MET A 1 -31.48 -28.17 41.00
CA MET A 1 -31.72 -27.65 39.62
C MET A 1 -30.74 -26.54 39.15
N ASN A 2 -29.64 -26.23 39.86
CA ASN A 2 -28.79 -25.06 39.56
C ASN A 2 -27.42 -25.33 38.90
N ARG A 3 -27.00 -26.59 38.73
CA ARG A 3 -25.67 -26.85 38.12
C ARG A 3 -25.65 -26.83 36.58
N ARG A 4 -26.76 -27.21 35.92
CA ARG A 4 -26.83 -27.19 34.44
C ARG A 4 -26.89 -25.80 33.84
N THR A 5 -27.62 -24.88 34.50
CA THR A 5 -27.71 -23.48 34.04
C THR A 5 -26.39 -22.72 34.20
N SER A 6 -25.58 -23.03 35.23
CA SER A 6 -24.26 -22.45 35.43
C SER A 6 -23.22 -22.90 34.35
N LEU A 7 -23.28 -24.15 33.92
CA LEU A 7 -22.42 -24.66 32.86
C LEU A 7 -22.79 -24.09 31.50
N LEU A 8 -24.08 -23.93 31.21
CA LEU A 8 -24.58 -23.33 29.97
C LEU A 8 -24.14 -21.88 29.84
N ASN A 9 -24.27 -21.10 30.91
CA ASN A 9 -23.85 -19.69 30.94
C ASN A 9 -22.33 -19.53 30.76
N LYS A 10 -21.52 -20.41 31.38
CA LYS A 10 -20.06 -20.38 31.18
C LYS A 10 -19.64 -20.72 29.76
N SER A 11 -20.30 -21.67 29.11
CA SER A 11 -20.05 -22.02 27.71
C SER A 11 -20.45 -20.90 26.75
N ILE A 12 -21.57 -20.24 26.98
CA ILE A 12 -22.03 -19.11 26.18
C ILE A 12 -21.05 -17.92 26.31
N ILE A 13 -20.60 -17.61 27.53
CA ILE A 13 -19.60 -16.55 27.77
C ILE A 13 -18.27 -16.89 27.10
N SER A 14 -17.83 -18.15 27.15
CA SER A 14 -16.60 -18.60 26.51
C SER A 14 -16.67 -18.49 24.99
N ILE A 15 -17.81 -18.86 24.38
CA ILE A 15 -18.05 -18.73 22.93
C ILE A 15 -18.13 -17.24 22.53
N LEU A 16 -18.78 -16.40 23.34
CA LEU A 16 -18.84 -14.96 23.10
C LEU A 16 -17.46 -14.31 23.19
N LEU A 17 -16.62 -14.71 24.17
CA LEU A 17 -15.23 -14.28 24.28
C LEU A 17 -14.38 -14.75 23.10
N PHE A 18 -14.59 -15.96 22.62
CA PHE A 18 -13.88 -16.52 21.46
C PHE A 18 -14.28 -15.80 20.15
N LEU A 19 -15.56 -15.47 20.00
CA LEU A 19 -16.06 -14.65 18.87
C LEU A 19 -15.51 -13.21 18.89
N LEU A 20 -15.30 -12.64 20.07
CA LEU A 20 -14.68 -11.31 20.24
C LEU A 20 -13.17 -11.33 19.94
N MET A 21 -12.49 -12.47 20.02
CA MET A 21 -11.07 -12.62 19.66
C MET A 21 -10.83 -12.81 18.16
N CYS A 22 -11.86 -13.05 17.36
CA CYS A 22 -11.78 -13.11 15.90
C CYS A 22 -11.81 -11.74 15.21
N VAL A 23 -11.36 -10.68 15.89
CA VAL A 23 -11.05 -9.42 15.20
C VAL A 23 -9.87 -9.73 14.29
N ALA A 24 -10.09 -9.74 13.00
CA ALA A 24 -9.01 -9.86 12.03
C ALA A 24 -8.03 -8.72 12.32
N VAL A 25 -6.88 -9.07 12.89
CA VAL A 25 -5.77 -8.13 13.06
C VAL A 25 -5.28 -7.84 11.64
N GLU A 26 -5.80 -6.79 11.04
CA GLU A 26 -5.23 -6.27 9.81
C GLU A 26 -3.83 -5.75 10.15
N ALA A 27 -2.86 -6.16 9.36
CA ALA A 27 -1.49 -5.76 9.61
C ALA A 27 -1.33 -4.28 9.25
N HIS A 28 -0.71 -3.51 10.14
CA HIS A 28 -0.26 -2.15 9.84
C HIS A 28 0.47 -2.12 8.51
N THR A 29 0.20 -1.11 7.71
CA THR A 29 0.87 -0.90 6.42
C THR A 29 1.33 0.55 6.27
N MET A 30 2.16 0.79 5.26
CA MET A 30 2.56 2.15 4.89
C MET A 30 1.80 2.58 3.65
N TRP A 31 1.40 3.86 3.57
CA TRP A 31 0.77 4.42 2.38
C TRP A 31 1.12 5.88 2.20
N MET A 32 1.17 6.32 0.94
CA MET A 32 1.39 7.72 0.59
C MET A 32 0.09 8.40 0.19
N GLU A 33 -0.14 9.58 0.74
CA GLU A 33 -1.22 10.50 0.34
C GLU A 33 -0.61 11.69 -0.44
N THR A 34 -1.16 11.99 -1.61
CA THR A 34 -0.82 13.17 -2.42
C THR A 34 -1.97 13.49 -3.37
N ASN A 35 -2.02 14.72 -3.85
CA ASN A 35 -2.95 15.08 -4.92
C ASN A 35 -2.59 14.35 -6.21
N ARG A 36 -3.58 13.72 -6.85
CA ARG A 36 -3.39 13.00 -8.11
C ARG A 36 -3.10 13.90 -9.32
N THR A 37 -3.32 15.20 -9.18
CA THR A 37 -3.06 16.18 -10.24
C THR A 37 -2.07 17.21 -9.76
N GLY A 38 -1.09 17.52 -10.61
CA GLY A 38 -0.07 18.54 -10.36
C GLY A 38 0.00 19.53 -11.51
N LYS A 39 0.80 20.57 -11.34
CA LYS A 39 1.10 21.59 -12.36
C LYS A 39 2.60 21.79 -12.44
N ILE A 40 3.12 22.02 -13.65
CA ILE A 40 4.53 22.36 -13.87
C ILE A 40 4.90 23.56 -13.01
N GLY A 41 6.06 23.48 -12.36
CA GLY A 41 6.60 24.54 -11.53
C GLY A 41 5.90 24.71 -10.17
N GLN A 42 4.83 23.97 -9.87
CA GLN A 42 4.14 24.04 -8.59
C GLN A 42 4.53 22.90 -7.65
N LYS A 43 4.71 23.24 -6.38
CA LYS A 43 5.08 22.28 -5.33
C LYS A 43 4.00 21.25 -5.14
N GLN A 44 4.36 19.98 -5.23
CA GLN A 44 3.55 18.80 -4.92
C GLN A 44 3.96 18.25 -3.55
N ASN A 45 3.01 18.15 -2.63
CA ASN A 45 3.24 17.61 -1.30
C ASN A 45 2.87 16.12 -1.26
N ILE A 46 3.67 15.36 -0.53
CA ILE A 46 3.51 13.92 -0.34
C ILE A 46 3.61 13.65 1.15
N SER A 47 2.67 12.90 1.71
CA SER A 47 2.71 12.44 3.10
C SER A 47 2.73 10.93 3.15
N LEU A 48 3.69 10.34 3.87
CA LEU A 48 3.77 8.90 4.12
C LEU A 48 3.33 8.61 5.53
N TYR A 49 2.36 7.72 5.67
CA TYR A 49 1.81 7.26 6.93
C TYR A 49 2.12 5.78 7.14
N PHE A 50 2.10 5.37 8.41
CA PHE A 50 2.10 4.00 8.87
C PHE A 50 0.94 3.80 9.84
N GLY A 51 0.22 2.70 9.73
CA GLY A 51 -0.91 2.41 10.62
C GLY A 51 -1.95 1.47 10.01
N GLU A 52 -3.15 1.53 10.54
CA GLU A 52 -4.30 0.74 10.08
C GLU A 52 -5.25 1.63 9.28
N PHE A 53 -5.14 1.57 7.95
CA PHE A 53 -5.88 2.47 7.05
C PHE A 53 -7.40 2.35 7.21
N SER A 54 -7.92 1.13 7.32
CA SER A 54 -9.35 0.85 7.45
C SER A 54 -9.96 1.41 8.75
N MET A 55 -9.14 1.62 9.77
CA MET A 55 -9.53 2.18 11.07
C MET A 55 -9.20 3.67 11.19
N LYS A 56 -8.69 4.31 10.13
CA LYS A 56 -8.16 5.69 10.14
C LYS A 56 -7.03 5.90 11.15
N ASP A 57 -6.39 4.82 11.59
CA ASP A 57 -5.26 4.92 12.49
C ASP A 57 -4.02 5.38 11.75
N LYS A 58 -3.37 6.41 12.29
CA LYS A 58 -2.07 6.93 11.85
C LYS A 58 -1.13 6.83 13.04
N THR A 59 -0.39 5.75 13.09
CA THR A 59 0.53 5.45 14.19
C THR A 59 1.58 6.55 14.34
N ALA A 60 1.74 7.07 15.56
CA ALA A 60 2.76 8.09 15.83
C ALA A 60 4.17 7.57 15.51
N MET A 61 5.00 8.40 14.89
CA MET A 61 6.33 8.01 14.38
C MET A 61 7.25 7.39 15.43
N LYS A 62 7.13 7.79 16.69
CA LYS A 62 7.88 7.19 17.80
C LYS A 62 7.61 5.69 18.02
N HIS A 63 6.53 5.16 17.41
CA HIS A 63 6.14 3.75 17.44
C HIS A 63 6.37 3.03 16.12
N TRP A 64 6.99 3.70 15.14
CA TRP A 64 7.37 3.04 13.89
C TRP A 64 8.50 2.04 14.14
N MET A 65 8.54 0.99 13.35
CA MET A 65 9.59 -0.01 13.44
C MET A 65 10.94 0.59 13.04
N LYS A 66 12.00 0.09 13.67
CA LYS A 66 13.36 0.55 13.37
C LYS A 66 13.71 0.34 11.91
N GLY A 67 14.27 1.37 11.28
CA GLY A 67 14.69 1.38 9.89
C GLY A 67 13.63 1.87 8.91
N MET A 68 12.40 2.14 9.33
CA MET A 68 11.39 2.75 8.45
C MET A 68 11.78 4.15 8.00
N ASP A 69 12.61 4.84 8.77
CA ASP A 69 13.19 6.13 8.45
C ASP A 69 14.23 6.06 7.31
N LYS A 70 14.75 4.87 7.00
CA LYS A 70 15.80 4.66 5.99
C LYS A 70 15.27 4.32 4.60
N GLY A 71 13.95 4.30 4.44
CA GLY A 71 13.33 3.99 3.16
C GLY A 71 13.76 4.95 2.05
N LEU A 72 13.91 4.40 0.84
CA LEU A 72 14.21 5.15 -0.37
C LEU A 72 12.95 5.91 -0.82
N TRP A 73 13.13 7.18 -1.17
CA TRP A 73 12.07 8.04 -1.69
C TRP A 73 12.48 8.59 -3.05
N GLN A 74 11.69 8.30 -4.07
CA GLN A 74 12.00 8.72 -5.43
C GLN A 74 10.76 9.16 -6.19
N VAL A 75 10.97 10.02 -7.18
CA VAL A 75 10.01 10.29 -8.26
C VAL A 75 10.60 9.76 -9.55
N LEU A 76 9.87 8.87 -10.20
CA LEU A 76 10.14 8.47 -11.57
C LEU A 76 9.32 9.39 -12.48
N THR A 77 10.00 10.11 -13.36
CA THR A 77 9.38 11.11 -14.23
C THR A 77 8.84 10.49 -15.51
N PRO A 78 7.94 11.17 -16.24
CA PRO A 78 7.44 10.71 -17.54
C PRO A 78 8.52 10.45 -18.58
N SER A 79 9.67 11.12 -18.49
CA SER A 79 10.84 10.92 -19.36
C SER A 79 11.78 9.80 -18.89
N GLY A 80 11.49 9.16 -17.73
CA GLY A 80 12.29 8.07 -17.19
C GLY A 80 13.43 8.52 -16.27
N ASN A 81 13.53 9.81 -15.95
CA ASN A 81 14.49 10.29 -14.95
C ASN A 81 14.04 9.89 -13.54
N ILE A 82 15.00 9.73 -12.64
CA ILE A 82 14.79 9.44 -11.23
C ILE A 82 15.24 10.66 -10.41
N ILE A 83 14.36 11.13 -9.53
CA ILE A 83 14.62 12.25 -8.62
C ILE A 83 14.50 11.70 -7.20
N GLU A 84 15.56 11.76 -6.41
CA GLU A 84 15.51 11.46 -4.98
C GLU A 84 14.80 12.58 -4.22
N LEU A 85 13.98 12.21 -3.23
CA LEU A 85 13.24 13.16 -2.42
C LEU A 85 13.82 13.25 -1.01
N GLU A 86 14.09 14.47 -0.59
CA GLU A 86 14.30 14.77 0.82
C GLU A 86 12.97 14.72 1.58
N ARG A 87 13.01 14.27 2.83
CA ARG A 87 11.84 14.13 3.69
C ARG A 87 12.04 14.80 5.04
N THR A 88 10.97 15.29 5.59
CA THR A 88 10.92 15.91 6.93
C THR A 88 9.96 15.10 7.82
N PRO A 89 10.39 14.67 9.01
CA PRO A 89 9.51 14.00 9.95
C PRO A 89 8.55 15.00 10.63
N THR A 90 7.35 14.50 10.95
CA THR A 90 6.37 15.12 11.83
C THR A 90 6.04 14.17 12.99
N ASP A 91 5.00 14.43 13.78
CA ASP A 91 4.59 13.51 14.85
C ASP A 91 3.99 12.20 14.33
N SER A 92 3.40 12.19 13.13
CA SER A 92 2.64 11.04 12.61
C SER A 92 2.95 10.63 11.17
N CYS A 93 3.82 11.36 10.46
CA CYS A 93 4.17 11.05 9.07
C CYS A 93 5.50 11.67 8.66
N TYR A 94 6.05 11.18 7.54
CA TYR A 94 7.04 11.91 6.77
C TYR A 94 6.37 12.75 5.71
N ILE A 95 6.89 13.97 5.49
CA ILE A 95 6.50 14.86 4.41
C ILE A 95 7.67 15.00 3.45
N ALA A 96 7.39 14.80 2.17
CA ALA A 96 8.31 15.11 1.07
C ALA A 96 7.63 16.04 0.06
N THR A 97 8.42 16.66 -0.79
CA THR A 97 7.90 17.54 -1.85
C THR A 97 8.75 17.43 -3.10
N PHE A 98 8.09 17.58 -4.25
CA PHE A 98 8.78 17.77 -5.52
C PHE A 98 8.07 18.84 -6.35
N ILE A 99 8.78 19.37 -7.34
CA ILE A 99 8.26 20.38 -8.28
C ILE A 99 8.35 19.75 -9.67
N PRO A 100 7.22 19.32 -10.29
CA PRO A 100 7.23 18.76 -11.64
C PRO A 100 7.77 19.74 -12.67
N GLN A 101 8.64 19.28 -13.56
CA GLN A 101 9.24 20.09 -14.62
C GLN A 101 8.72 19.70 -16.01
N GLU A 102 7.93 18.62 -16.12
CA GLU A 102 7.41 18.12 -17.38
C GLU A 102 5.97 17.62 -17.22
N GLU A 103 5.23 17.57 -18.33
CA GLU A 103 3.89 17.00 -18.38
C GLU A 103 3.94 15.46 -18.49
N GLY A 104 2.92 14.82 -17.95
CA GLY A 104 2.76 13.37 -17.98
C GLY A 104 2.55 12.76 -16.60
N TRP A 105 2.69 11.44 -16.50
CA TRP A 105 2.54 10.71 -15.26
C TRP A 105 3.87 10.59 -14.51
N HIS A 106 3.88 11.10 -13.28
CA HIS A 106 4.99 10.94 -12.35
C HIS A 106 4.61 9.83 -11.35
N CYS A 107 5.50 8.86 -11.15
CA CYS A 107 5.34 7.83 -10.13
C CYS A 107 6.21 8.16 -8.93
N ILE A 108 5.58 8.45 -7.80
CA ILE A 108 6.28 8.60 -6.53
C ILE A 108 6.39 7.22 -5.91
N VAL A 109 7.58 6.87 -5.45
CA VAL A 109 7.93 5.55 -4.93
C VAL A 109 8.51 5.69 -3.55
N PHE A 110 8.02 4.89 -2.62
CA PHE A 110 8.65 4.59 -1.35
C PHE A 110 8.99 3.11 -1.29
N ASP A 111 10.23 2.79 -0.91
CA ASP A 111 10.74 1.42 -0.78
C ASP A 111 11.55 1.29 0.52
N CYS A 112 11.12 0.42 1.42
CA CYS A 112 11.75 0.25 2.72
C CYS A 112 11.80 -1.20 3.19
N ARG A 113 12.99 -1.72 3.40
CA ARG A 113 13.22 -2.97 4.12
C ARG A 113 13.48 -2.67 5.58
N VAL A 114 12.51 -2.98 6.43
CA VAL A 114 12.56 -2.72 7.87
C VAL A 114 13.75 -3.45 8.49
N GLU A 115 14.46 -2.81 9.42
CA GLU A 115 15.62 -3.45 10.07
C GLU A 115 15.20 -4.65 10.94
N GLU A 116 14.11 -4.49 11.68
CA GLU A 116 13.56 -5.52 12.54
C GLU A 116 12.93 -6.66 11.76
N MET A 117 12.93 -7.85 12.34
CA MET A 117 12.18 -8.98 11.80
C MET A 117 10.88 -9.19 12.58
N TYR A 118 9.86 -9.60 11.89
CA TYR A 118 8.59 -9.96 12.49
C TYR A 118 8.29 -11.44 12.25
N ARG A 119 8.26 -12.24 13.31
CA ARG A 119 7.98 -13.69 13.26
C ARG A 119 8.86 -14.46 12.25
N GLY A 120 10.14 -14.10 12.16
CA GLY A 120 11.08 -14.71 11.22
C GLY A 120 10.93 -14.24 9.77
N MET A 121 10.13 -13.21 9.52
CA MET A 121 10.00 -12.59 8.21
C MET A 121 10.72 -11.25 8.18
N LYS A 122 11.41 -10.97 7.07
CA LYS A 122 11.90 -9.64 6.74
C LYS A 122 10.77 -8.87 6.08
N ILE A 123 10.35 -7.78 6.70
CA ILE A 123 9.26 -6.94 6.18
C ILE A 123 9.81 -5.95 5.15
N HIS A 124 9.13 -5.85 4.03
CA HIS A 124 9.45 -4.95 2.95
C HIS A 124 8.21 -4.12 2.60
N TYR A 125 8.17 -2.88 3.06
CA TYR A 125 7.10 -1.93 2.76
C TYR A 125 7.40 -1.16 1.49
N GLN A 126 6.42 -1.10 0.61
CA GLN A 126 6.44 -0.32 -0.61
C GLN A 126 5.15 0.46 -0.72
N SER A 127 5.24 1.68 -1.19
CA SER A 127 4.08 2.50 -1.49
C SER A 127 4.31 3.29 -2.75
N ILE A 128 3.26 3.47 -3.55
CA ILE A 128 3.31 4.29 -4.76
C ILE A 128 2.20 5.34 -4.74
N ALA A 129 2.46 6.43 -5.44
CA ALA A 129 1.46 7.42 -5.76
C ALA A 129 1.68 7.94 -7.19
N TRP A 130 0.60 8.13 -7.93
CA TRP A 130 0.64 8.67 -9.28
C TRP A 130 0.14 10.10 -9.32
N VAL A 131 0.94 10.99 -9.93
CA VAL A 131 0.59 12.40 -10.14
C VAL A 131 0.58 12.69 -11.62
N LYS A 132 -0.60 13.09 -12.13
CA LYS A 132 -0.80 13.57 -13.49
C LYS A 132 -0.48 15.05 -13.57
N VAL A 133 0.45 15.43 -14.43
CA VAL A 133 0.83 16.83 -14.66
C VAL A 133 0.44 17.20 -16.09
N GLY A 134 -0.36 18.26 -16.24
CA GLY A 134 -0.84 18.73 -17.54
C GLY A 134 -1.75 17.75 -18.28
N ILE A 135 -1.75 17.81 -19.61
CA ILE A 135 -2.64 17.03 -20.48
C ILE A 135 -1.97 15.81 -21.11
N SER A 136 -0.63 15.77 -21.14
CA SER A 136 0.14 14.68 -21.77
C SER A 136 -0.13 13.34 -21.08
N GLU A 137 -0.39 12.28 -21.84
CA GLU A 137 -0.52 10.89 -21.35
C GLU A 137 0.83 10.16 -21.30
N LYS A 138 1.96 10.87 -21.48
CA LYS A 138 3.29 10.27 -21.47
C LYS A 138 3.54 9.54 -20.15
N ASN A 139 3.90 8.26 -20.26
CA ASN A 139 4.29 7.39 -19.15
C ASN A 139 5.25 6.31 -19.67
N LEU A 140 6.50 6.36 -19.25
CA LEU A 140 7.48 5.31 -19.56
C LEU A 140 7.54 4.22 -18.47
N ILE A 141 6.82 4.40 -17.38
CA ILE A 141 6.84 3.50 -16.23
C ILE A 141 5.70 2.49 -16.40
N THR A 142 5.99 1.39 -17.05
CA THR A 142 5.02 0.31 -17.32
C THR A 142 5.29 -0.97 -16.56
N VAL A 143 6.47 -1.06 -15.93
CA VAL A 143 6.91 -2.21 -15.13
C VAL A 143 7.30 -1.76 -13.74
N SER A 144 7.17 -2.66 -12.78
CA SER A 144 7.51 -2.37 -11.38
C SER A 144 8.99 -2.01 -11.23
N PRO A 145 9.30 -0.91 -10.53
CA PRO A 145 10.65 -0.61 -10.08
C PRO A 145 11.10 -1.49 -8.91
N PHE A 146 10.17 -2.26 -8.32
CA PHE A 146 10.41 -3.08 -7.13
C PHE A 146 10.82 -4.52 -7.49
N ASP A 147 11.60 -5.14 -6.62
CA ASP A 147 12.10 -6.51 -6.81
C ASP A 147 10.97 -7.55 -6.93
N GLN A 148 9.89 -7.41 -6.12
CA GLN A 148 8.73 -8.30 -6.18
C GLN A 148 7.94 -8.17 -7.49
N GLY A 149 8.21 -7.14 -8.29
CA GLY A 149 7.70 -7.02 -9.66
C GLY A 149 6.22 -6.62 -9.79
N ILE A 150 5.55 -6.17 -8.73
CA ILE A 150 4.16 -5.69 -8.79
C ILE A 150 4.12 -4.17 -8.87
N LEU A 151 3.24 -3.64 -9.73
CA LEU A 151 2.99 -2.20 -9.85
C LEU A 151 1.52 -1.95 -10.16
N PHE A 152 0.84 -1.16 -9.34
CA PHE A 152 -0.43 -0.55 -9.73
C PHE A 152 -0.16 0.61 -10.69
N LEU A 153 -0.62 0.49 -11.92
CA LEU A 153 -0.48 1.56 -12.92
C LEU A 153 -1.50 2.68 -12.68
N PRO A 154 -1.33 3.85 -13.30
CA PRO A 154 -2.32 4.91 -13.20
C PRO A 154 -3.71 4.41 -13.59
N PRO A 155 -4.78 4.81 -12.86
CA PRO A 155 -6.12 4.42 -13.24
C PRO A 155 -6.50 5.01 -14.60
N VAL A 156 -7.29 4.24 -15.36
CA VAL A 156 -7.73 4.64 -16.70
C VAL A 156 -8.56 5.93 -16.65
N SER A 157 -9.37 6.12 -15.61
CA SER A 157 -10.19 7.32 -15.44
C SER A 157 -9.41 8.45 -14.80
N LYS A 158 -9.52 9.67 -15.36
CA LYS A 158 -8.91 10.89 -14.77
C LYS A 158 -9.46 11.19 -13.38
N GLU A 159 -10.74 11.00 -13.18
CA GLU A 159 -11.42 11.10 -11.87
C GLU A 159 -12.09 9.77 -11.55
N ILE A 160 -12.02 9.38 -10.29
CA ILE A 160 -12.72 8.22 -9.77
C ILE A 160 -13.95 8.74 -9.05
N LYS A 161 -15.14 8.33 -9.53
CA LYS A 161 -16.42 8.82 -9.02
C LYS A 161 -17.29 7.68 -8.52
N THR A 162 -18.10 7.99 -7.52
CA THR A 162 -19.14 7.10 -7.02
C THR A 162 -20.06 6.66 -8.15
N GLY A 163 -20.41 5.38 -8.21
CA GLY A 163 -21.30 4.79 -9.22
C GLY A 163 -20.69 4.61 -10.60
N GLN A 164 -19.41 4.93 -10.80
CA GLN A 164 -18.70 4.72 -12.07
C GLN A 164 -17.64 3.62 -11.92
N MET A 165 -17.47 2.81 -12.97
CA MET A 165 -16.44 1.76 -12.96
C MET A 165 -15.05 2.38 -12.89
N ALA A 166 -14.31 2.04 -11.86
CA ALA A 166 -12.89 2.37 -11.70
C ALA A 166 -12.05 1.17 -12.15
N CYS A 167 -11.01 1.45 -12.93
CA CYS A 167 -10.10 0.44 -13.47
C CYS A 167 -8.66 0.82 -13.16
N PHE A 168 -7.97 -0.05 -12.43
CA PHE A 168 -6.56 0.07 -12.06
C PHE A 168 -5.78 -1.06 -12.71
N PRO A 169 -5.07 -0.78 -13.81
CA PRO A 169 -4.23 -1.77 -14.43
C PRO A 169 -3.13 -2.23 -13.46
N LEU A 170 -2.84 -3.54 -13.50
CA LEU A 170 -1.84 -4.16 -12.65
C LEU A 170 -0.75 -4.75 -13.56
N SER A 171 0.47 -4.28 -13.41
CA SER A 171 1.65 -4.88 -14.03
C SER A 171 2.30 -5.85 -13.05
N VAL A 172 2.56 -7.08 -13.49
CA VAL A 172 3.27 -8.10 -12.73
C VAL A 172 4.40 -8.64 -13.59
N ARG A 173 5.63 -8.38 -13.17
CA ARG A 173 6.84 -8.77 -13.92
C ARG A 173 7.28 -10.22 -13.67
N ASN A 174 6.98 -10.76 -12.49
CA ASN A 174 7.43 -12.08 -12.11
C ASN A 174 6.43 -13.15 -12.57
N ASP A 175 6.82 -13.96 -13.53
CA ASP A 175 6.01 -15.03 -14.13
C ASP A 175 5.74 -16.20 -13.16
N GLU A 176 6.46 -16.27 -12.03
CA GLU A 176 6.20 -17.26 -10.98
C GLU A 176 4.88 -17.00 -10.25
N TYR A 177 4.35 -15.76 -10.29
CA TYR A 177 3.07 -15.45 -9.67
C TYR A 177 1.91 -15.90 -10.54
N LYS A 178 1.34 -17.07 -10.21
CA LYS A 178 0.12 -17.58 -10.85
C LYS A 178 -1.10 -16.69 -10.60
N GLY A 179 -1.04 -15.85 -9.57
CA GLY A 179 -2.07 -14.89 -9.21
C GLY A 179 -1.62 -13.99 -8.07
N VAL A 180 -2.16 -12.78 -8.05
CA VAL A 180 -1.88 -11.78 -7.03
C VAL A 180 -3.16 -11.44 -6.31
N ARG A 181 -3.14 -11.50 -4.98
CA ARG A 181 -4.23 -11.01 -4.15
C ARG A 181 -4.07 -9.51 -3.98
N VAL A 182 -5.13 -8.78 -4.30
CA VAL A 182 -5.24 -7.34 -4.08
C VAL A 182 -6.43 -7.08 -3.17
N SER A 183 -6.19 -6.46 -2.03
CA SER A 183 -7.22 -5.96 -1.13
C SER A 183 -7.52 -4.49 -1.47
N LEU A 184 -8.78 -4.15 -1.60
CA LEU A 184 -9.26 -2.78 -1.66
C LEU A 184 -9.85 -2.44 -0.30
N LEU A 185 -9.29 -1.45 0.35
CA LEU A 185 -9.68 -0.99 1.68
C LEU A 185 -10.32 0.39 1.57
N GLY A 186 -11.45 0.59 2.25
CA GLY A 186 -12.02 1.90 2.51
C GLY A 186 -11.66 2.37 3.91
N ASP A 187 -11.51 3.66 4.12
CA ASP A 187 -11.21 4.26 5.43
C ASP A 187 -12.37 4.21 6.44
N THR A 188 -13.44 3.52 6.09
CA THR A 188 -14.63 3.25 6.93
C THR A 188 -14.74 1.80 7.38
N GLY A 189 -13.67 1.02 7.27
CA GLY A 189 -13.63 -0.39 7.63
C GLY A 189 -14.13 -1.35 6.53
N TRP A 190 -14.52 -0.83 5.36
CA TRP A 190 -14.93 -1.67 4.25
C TRP A 190 -13.72 -2.27 3.53
N LYS A 191 -13.83 -3.55 3.16
CA LYS A 191 -12.79 -4.30 2.46
C LYS A 191 -13.36 -5.21 1.39
N LYS A 192 -12.65 -5.31 0.27
CA LYS A 192 -12.91 -6.30 -0.77
C LYS A 192 -11.61 -6.87 -1.30
N ASP A 193 -11.53 -8.19 -1.39
CA ASP A 193 -10.38 -8.88 -1.95
C ASP A 193 -10.64 -9.28 -3.40
N PHE A 194 -9.61 -9.15 -4.22
CA PHE A 194 -9.56 -9.56 -5.61
C PHE A 194 -8.40 -10.53 -5.80
N TYR A 195 -8.66 -11.60 -6.53
CA TYR A 195 -7.60 -12.44 -7.09
C TYR A 195 -7.43 -12.04 -8.56
N ARG A 196 -6.22 -11.64 -8.93
CA ARG A 196 -5.93 -11.21 -10.29
C ARG A 196 -4.77 -12.02 -10.86
N TYR A 197 -4.96 -12.49 -12.09
CA TYR A 197 -3.85 -13.02 -12.89
C TYR A 197 -2.93 -11.86 -13.28
N PRO A 198 -1.64 -12.16 -13.56
CA PRO A 198 -0.71 -11.15 -14.05
C PRO A 198 -1.33 -10.34 -15.21
N ASN A 199 -1.07 -9.02 -15.20
CA ASN A 199 -1.51 -8.08 -16.23
C ASN A 199 -3.04 -7.92 -16.39
N LYS A 200 -3.83 -8.29 -15.39
CA LYS A 200 -5.26 -8.01 -15.31
C LYS A 200 -5.53 -6.83 -14.37
N ALA A 201 -6.43 -5.95 -14.79
CA ALA A 201 -6.82 -4.80 -13.98
C ALA A 201 -7.63 -5.18 -12.74
N VAL A 202 -7.53 -4.37 -11.69
CA VAL A 202 -8.49 -4.34 -10.59
C VAL A 202 -9.63 -3.42 -11.00
N GLU A 203 -10.82 -3.97 -11.13
CA GLU A 203 -12.01 -3.24 -11.54
C GLU A 203 -13.07 -3.32 -10.44
N PHE A 204 -13.65 -2.17 -10.10
CA PHE A 204 -14.75 -2.08 -9.15
C PHE A 204 -15.53 -0.79 -9.35
N MET A 205 -16.77 -0.78 -8.89
CA MET A 205 -17.63 0.41 -8.85
C MET A 205 -17.73 0.88 -7.40
N PRO A 206 -17.11 2.02 -7.05
CA PRO A 206 -17.22 2.57 -5.70
C PRO A 206 -18.66 3.03 -5.44
N LEU A 207 -19.19 2.65 -4.28
CA LEU A 207 -20.56 3.02 -3.86
C LEU A 207 -20.56 4.28 -2.99
N TRP A 208 -19.43 4.67 -2.46
CA TRP A 208 -19.28 5.83 -1.56
C TRP A 208 -18.10 6.68 -1.97
N ALA A 209 -18.21 7.99 -1.79
CA ALA A 209 -17.08 8.90 -1.81
C ALA A 209 -16.20 8.66 -0.58
N GLY A 210 -14.91 8.93 -0.69
CA GLY A 210 -13.98 8.77 0.43
C GLY A 210 -12.59 8.32 0.00
N ARG A 211 -11.81 7.88 0.98
CA ARG A 211 -10.42 7.47 0.81
C ARG A 211 -10.32 5.95 0.69
N TYR A 212 -9.53 5.50 -0.24
CA TYR A 212 -9.35 4.09 -0.55
C TYR A 212 -7.87 3.73 -0.70
N LEU A 213 -7.54 2.48 -0.40
CA LEU A 213 -6.21 1.91 -0.52
C LEU A 213 -6.27 0.59 -1.28
N LEU A 214 -5.56 0.48 -2.39
CA LEU A 214 -5.19 -0.81 -2.95
C LEU A 214 -3.98 -1.31 -2.20
N HIS A 215 -4.01 -2.57 -1.78
CA HIS A 215 -2.97 -3.22 -1.01
C HIS A 215 -2.75 -4.64 -1.53
N SER A 216 -1.52 -4.96 -1.88
CA SER A 216 -1.13 -6.32 -2.23
C SER A 216 0.00 -6.79 -1.34
N THR A 217 -0.05 -8.04 -0.92
CA THR A 217 0.97 -8.67 -0.08
C THR A 217 1.41 -9.99 -0.67
N ILE A 218 2.71 -10.25 -0.63
CA ILE A 218 3.31 -11.51 -1.06
C ILE A 218 4.27 -11.98 0.03
N THR A 219 4.12 -13.22 0.45
CA THR A 219 5.13 -13.90 1.27
C THR A 219 5.87 -14.87 0.38
N ARG A 220 7.17 -14.65 0.25
CA ARG A 220 8.05 -15.45 -0.64
C ARG A 220 9.29 -15.93 0.07
N ASP A 221 9.98 -16.89 -0.54
CA ASP A 221 11.30 -17.30 -0.14
C ASP A 221 12.34 -16.20 -0.41
N LEU A 222 13.46 -16.25 0.29
CA LEU A 222 14.58 -15.36 0.04
C LEU A 222 15.32 -15.83 -1.23
N THR A 223 15.80 -14.88 -2.01
CA THR A 223 16.82 -15.15 -3.03
C THR A 223 18.17 -15.50 -2.36
N GLU A 224 19.13 -16.00 -3.11
CA GLU A 224 20.48 -16.28 -2.59
C GLU A 224 21.14 -15.01 -2.01
N THR A 225 21.01 -13.89 -2.70
CA THR A 225 21.52 -12.59 -2.26
C THR A 225 20.85 -12.13 -0.96
N GLU A 226 19.51 -12.30 -0.86
CA GLU A 226 18.76 -11.93 0.34
C GLU A 226 19.08 -12.86 1.51
N SER A 227 19.25 -14.16 1.26
CA SER A 227 19.66 -15.13 2.28
C SER A 227 21.03 -14.79 2.90
N SER A 228 21.97 -14.34 2.07
CA SER A 228 23.28 -13.87 2.52
C SER A 228 23.17 -12.56 3.32
N LYS A 229 22.27 -11.67 2.93
CA LYS A 229 22.07 -10.36 3.59
C LYS A 229 21.24 -10.45 4.87
N TYR A 230 20.30 -11.39 4.94
CA TYR A 230 19.37 -11.57 6.06
C TYR A 230 19.36 -13.03 6.55
N PRO A 231 20.47 -13.53 7.13
CA PRO A 231 20.64 -14.95 7.44
C PRO A 231 19.63 -15.51 8.47
N GLU A 232 19.03 -14.62 9.27
CA GLU A 232 18.01 -15.02 10.26
C GLU A 232 16.59 -15.03 9.71
N ALA A 233 16.37 -14.45 8.51
CA ALA A 233 15.05 -14.41 7.90
C ALA A 233 14.72 -15.74 7.23
N LYS A 234 13.49 -16.23 7.42
CA LYS A 234 12.96 -17.43 6.77
C LYS A 234 12.17 -17.09 5.50
N LYS A 235 11.56 -15.94 5.45
CA LYS A 235 10.71 -15.43 4.38
C LYS A 235 10.88 -13.92 4.24
N ILE A 236 10.52 -13.42 3.06
CA ILE A 236 10.27 -12.00 2.85
C ILE A 236 8.77 -11.78 2.81
N TYR A 237 8.30 -10.74 3.49
CA TYR A 237 6.93 -10.25 3.41
C TYR A 237 6.95 -8.92 2.65
N ASP A 238 6.70 -8.98 1.35
CA ASP A 238 6.58 -7.82 0.50
C ASP A 238 5.15 -7.28 0.56
N THR A 239 5.00 -5.98 0.70
CA THR A 239 3.71 -5.29 0.66
C THR A 239 3.82 -4.04 -0.19
N ILE A 240 2.84 -3.81 -1.06
CA ILE A 240 2.73 -2.62 -1.88
C ILE A 240 1.36 -1.99 -1.73
N THR A 241 1.32 -0.67 -1.62
CA THR A 241 0.09 0.12 -1.47
C THR A 241 -0.02 1.19 -2.54
N TYR A 242 -1.27 1.51 -2.91
CA TYR A 242 -1.64 2.64 -3.73
C TYR A 242 -2.90 3.32 -3.19
N TYR A 243 -2.75 4.54 -2.70
CA TYR A 243 -3.83 5.37 -2.18
C TYR A 243 -4.51 6.18 -3.28
N PHE A 244 -5.83 6.35 -3.18
CA PHE A 244 -6.61 7.23 -4.06
C PHE A 244 -7.90 7.69 -3.37
N GLU A 245 -8.50 8.74 -3.91
CA GLU A 245 -9.77 9.29 -3.46
C GLU A 245 -10.86 9.08 -4.50
N VAL A 246 -12.09 8.81 -4.02
CA VAL A 246 -13.33 8.73 -4.78
C VAL A 246 -14.18 9.95 -4.45
N LYS A 247 -14.66 10.64 -5.48
CA LYS A 247 -15.55 11.81 -5.37
C LYS A 247 -17.01 11.42 -5.51
#